data_239d4b2e3408a1e2f28982a38e32ad59
#
_entry.id   239d4b2e3408a1e2f28982a38e32ad59
#
_cell.length_a   1.000
_cell.length_b   1.000
_cell.length_c   1.000
_cell.angle_alpha   90.00
_cell.angle_beta   90.00
_cell.angle_gamma   90.00
#
_symmetry.space_group_name_H-M   'P 1'
#
loop_
_entity.id
_entity.type
_entity.pdbx_description
1 polymer ?
#
loop_
_entity_poly.entity_id
_entity_poly.type
_entity_poly.pdbx_seq_one_letter_code
_entity_poly.pdbx_strand_id
1 'polypeptide(L)'
;MDDQIQERLAAKTPERRFLHILQDDFRYAPKVAEAILQEAQACLLGRTEQMRPGQIRVILTCYAAGHGRALRHTSTTEVVWTVDAGLEDRRLMQQHGRQALRQVRIQRLLDEALEQGAVASQEDLAQALHVSVRTIKRDCAALQAQQIYLPTRGNLQGIGRGQTHKAQIVGHWLRGATYDQLTRQTRHSLSAIHRYVQTFVRVVELHQRGFSDHQVALVLEIGLALVHEYLAVYAHHASPDCRERLAAQLERLSQASPSAKRGRP
;
A
#
# COMPACT_ATOMS: atom_id res chain seq x y z
N MET A 1 5.10 19.13 -23.88
CA MET A 1 5.15 17.97 -24.80
C MET A 1 4.86 16.65 -24.06
N ASP A 2 5.22 16.52 -22.77
CA ASP A 2 4.98 15.31 -21.98
C ASP A 2 3.50 15.10 -21.57
N ASP A 3 2.74 16.14 -21.30
CA ASP A 3 1.32 16.01 -20.91
C ASP A 3 0.46 15.40 -22.03
N GLN A 4 0.69 15.76 -23.27
CA GLN A 4 -0.04 15.17 -24.41
C GLN A 4 0.31 13.68 -24.62
N ILE A 5 1.55 13.29 -24.34
CA ILE A 5 1.95 11.87 -24.41
C ILE A 5 1.30 11.10 -23.27
N GLN A 6 1.22 11.68 -22.10
CA GLN A 6 0.56 11.08 -20.93
C GLN A 6 -0.95 10.94 -21.12
N GLU A 7 -1.62 11.94 -21.67
CA GLU A 7 -3.03 11.87 -22.05
C GLU A 7 -3.29 10.79 -23.09
N ARG A 8 -2.43 10.68 -24.11
CA ARG A 8 -2.53 9.63 -25.14
C ARG A 8 -2.31 8.22 -24.59
N LEU A 9 -1.43 8.04 -23.61
CA LEU A 9 -1.21 6.75 -22.96
C LEU A 9 -2.36 6.41 -22.00
N ALA A 10 -2.88 7.39 -21.27
CA ALA A 10 -4.05 7.23 -20.41
C ALA A 10 -5.33 6.93 -21.21
N ALA A 11 -5.42 7.44 -22.45
CA ALA A 11 -6.54 7.18 -23.36
C ALA A 11 -6.59 5.74 -23.90
N LYS A 12 -5.53 4.92 -23.71
CA LYS A 12 -5.41 3.56 -24.25
C LYS A 12 -5.77 2.44 -23.28
N THR A 13 -6.37 2.77 -22.13
CA THR A 13 -6.83 1.74 -21.19
C THR A 13 -8.23 1.23 -21.56
N PRO A 14 -8.56 -0.05 -21.31
CA PRO A 14 -9.91 -0.59 -21.51
C PRO A 14 -10.97 0.21 -20.76
N GLU A 15 -10.68 0.68 -19.55
CA GLU A 15 -11.57 1.51 -18.73
C GLU A 15 -11.86 2.85 -19.42
N ARG A 16 -10.84 3.50 -19.97
CA ARG A 16 -11.01 4.76 -20.68
C ARG A 16 -11.83 4.59 -21.94
N ARG A 17 -11.59 3.49 -22.68
CA ARG A 17 -12.40 3.13 -23.85
C ARG A 17 -13.87 2.91 -23.46
N PHE A 18 -14.11 2.21 -22.36
CA PHE A 18 -15.46 1.98 -21.86
C PHE A 18 -16.16 3.29 -21.45
N LEU A 19 -15.45 4.16 -20.73
CA LEU A 19 -15.97 5.50 -20.38
C LEU A 19 -16.31 6.33 -21.64
N HIS A 20 -15.46 6.27 -22.68
CA HIS A 20 -15.70 6.97 -23.92
C HIS A 20 -16.99 6.47 -24.62
N ILE A 21 -17.18 5.16 -24.70
CA ILE A 21 -18.40 4.54 -25.23
C ILE A 21 -19.62 5.03 -24.43
N LEU A 22 -19.57 5.01 -23.10
CA LEU A 22 -20.68 5.46 -22.27
C LEU A 22 -21.01 6.94 -22.48
N GLN A 23 -19.99 7.79 -22.65
CA GLN A 23 -20.17 9.23 -22.80
C GLN A 23 -20.58 9.62 -24.24
N ASP A 24 -19.95 9.04 -25.26
CA ASP A 24 -20.16 9.44 -26.65
C ASP A 24 -21.28 8.69 -27.36
N ASP A 25 -21.34 7.36 -27.18
CA ASP A 25 -22.36 6.53 -27.82
C ASP A 25 -23.68 6.55 -27.04
N PHE A 26 -23.60 6.43 -25.71
CA PHE A 26 -24.78 6.38 -24.84
C PHE A 26 -25.17 7.73 -24.22
N ARG A 27 -24.38 8.79 -24.45
CA ARG A 27 -24.65 10.15 -23.99
C ARG A 27 -24.80 10.30 -22.46
N TYR A 28 -24.19 9.43 -21.66
CA TYR A 28 -24.18 9.57 -20.22
C TYR A 28 -23.26 10.72 -19.78
N ALA A 29 -23.68 11.43 -18.71
CA ALA A 29 -22.84 12.44 -18.08
C ALA A 29 -21.58 11.76 -17.49
N PRO A 30 -20.41 12.43 -17.48
CA PRO A 30 -19.15 11.84 -17.04
C PRO A 30 -19.22 11.14 -15.67
N LYS A 31 -19.86 11.76 -14.68
CA LYS A 31 -20.05 11.17 -13.34
C LYS A 31 -20.90 9.89 -13.35
N VAL A 32 -21.90 9.82 -14.23
CA VAL A 32 -22.76 8.63 -14.39
C VAL A 32 -21.96 7.52 -15.05
N ALA A 33 -21.19 7.83 -16.09
CA ALA A 33 -20.31 6.88 -16.76
C ALA A 33 -19.26 6.29 -15.81
N GLU A 34 -18.65 7.10 -14.93
CA GLU A 34 -17.73 6.66 -13.91
C GLU A 34 -18.41 5.74 -12.87
N ALA A 35 -19.63 6.09 -12.42
CA ALA A 35 -20.39 5.25 -11.50
C ALA A 35 -20.74 3.90 -12.14
N ILE A 36 -21.17 3.88 -13.42
CA ILE A 36 -21.44 2.65 -14.16
C ILE A 36 -20.18 1.79 -14.28
N LEU A 37 -19.01 2.39 -14.57
CA LEU A 37 -17.75 1.66 -14.64
C LEU A 37 -17.41 1.03 -13.28
N GLN A 38 -17.57 1.76 -12.17
CA GLN A 38 -17.32 1.25 -10.83
C GLN A 38 -18.24 0.08 -10.49
N GLU A 39 -19.54 0.20 -10.75
CA GLU A 39 -20.50 -0.88 -10.52
C GLU A 39 -20.28 -2.08 -11.46
N ALA A 40 -19.95 -1.84 -12.71
CA ALA A 40 -19.59 -2.91 -13.64
C ALA A 40 -18.33 -3.67 -13.18
N GLN A 41 -17.31 -2.96 -12.72
CA GLN A 41 -16.13 -3.59 -12.14
C GLN A 41 -16.46 -4.38 -10.88
N ALA A 42 -17.32 -3.88 -10.01
CA ALA A 42 -17.72 -4.56 -8.78
C ALA A 42 -18.59 -5.80 -9.06
N CYS A 43 -19.55 -5.70 -9.96
CA CYS A 43 -20.56 -6.75 -10.21
C CYS A 43 -20.10 -7.80 -11.23
N LEU A 44 -19.46 -7.38 -12.33
CA LEU A 44 -19.12 -8.27 -13.44
C LEU A 44 -17.73 -8.90 -13.30
N LEU A 45 -16.80 -8.14 -12.77
CA LEU A 45 -15.44 -8.63 -12.54
C LEU A 45 -15.31 -9.26 -11.15
N GLY A 46 -16.26 -8.96 -10.27
CA GLY A 46 -16.26 -9.44 -8.91
C GLY A 46 -15.02 -9.00 -8.14
N ARG A 47 -14.79 -9.53 -6.96
CA ARG A 47 -13.49 -9.48 -6.27
C ARG A 47 -12.51 -10.51 -6.86
N THR A 48 -12.80 -10.98 -8.06
CA THR A 48 -11.89 -11.87 -8.78
C THR A 48 -10.57 -11.14 -8.93
N GLU A 49 -9.54 -11.81 -8.59
CA GLU A 49 -8.11 -11.59 -8.65
C GLU A 49 -7.59 -11.03 -9.99
N GLN A 50 -8.32 -10.12 -10.62
CA GLN A 50 -7.85 -9.47 -11.83
C GLN A 50 -6.79 -8.46 -11.44
N MET A 51 -5.57 -8.75 -11.87
CA MET A 51 -4.45 -7.83 -11.75
C MET A 51 -4.80 -6.52 -12.45
N ARG A 52 -4.59 -5.42 -11.74
CA ARG A 52 -4.70 -4.10 -12.33
C ARG A 52 -3.54 -3.85 -13.29
N PRO A 53 -3.68 -2.97 -14.29
CA PRO A 53 -2.55 -2.54 -15.10
C PRO A 53 -1.36 -2.13 -14.23
N GLY A 54 -0.17 -2.66 -14.54
CA GLY A 54 1.04 -2.42 -13.75
C GLY A 54 1.25 -3.34 -12.57
N GLN A 55 0.36 -4.31 -12.34
CA GLN A 55 0.56 -5.39 -11.37
C GLN A 55 1.15 -6.64 -12.02
N ILE A 56 1.93 -7.38 -11.25
CA ILE A 56 2.45 -8.70 -11.61
C ILE A 56 2.19 -9.69 -10.47
N ARG A 57 2.09 -10.95 -10.82
CA ARG A 57 1.96 -12.05 -9.87
C ARG A 57 3.30 -12.74 -9.71
N VAL A 58 3.75 -12.90 -8.47
CA VAL A 58 5.04 -13.51 -8.14
C VAL A 58 4.86 -14.54 -7.02
N ILE A 59 5.76 -15.52 -6.98
CA ILE A 59 5.81 -16.51 -5.90
C ILE A 59 6.93 -16.12 -4.96
N LEU A 60 6.60 -15.85 -3.70
CA LEU A 60 7.54 -15.45 -2.67
C LEU A 60 7.53 -16.42 -1.49
N THR A 61 8.56 -16.35 -0.66
CA THR A 61 8.64 -17.11 0.59
C THR A 61 7.61 -16.60 1.60
N CYS A 62 6.86 -17.51 2.23
CA CYS A 62 5.95 -17.15 3.32
C CYS A 62 6.71 -16.51 4.48
N TYR A 63 6.13 -15.47 5.08
CA TYR A 63 6.69 -14.81 6.28
C TYR A 63 6.93 -15.78 7.43
N ALA A 64 6.02 -16.74 7.65
CA ALA A 64 6.12 -17.76 8.70
C ALA A 64 7.14 -18.86 8.43
N ALA A 65 7.75 -18.89 7.24
CA ALA A 65 8.75 -19.90 6.91
C ALA A 65 10.03 -19.65 7.70
N GLY A 66 10.39 -20.62 8.54
CA GLY A 66 11.57 -20.51 9.40
C GLY A 66 12.89 -20.39 8.64
N HIS A 67 13.91 -19.89 9.34
CA HIS A 67 15.26 -19.66 8.82
C HIS A 67 16.02 -20.93 8.50
N GLY A 68 16.98 -20.84 7.59
CA GLY A 68 17.99 -21.88 7.37
C GLY A 68 17.53 -23.10 6.59
N ARG A 69 16.28 -23.14 6.12
CA ARG A 69 15.79 -24.23 5.23
C ARG A 69 16.18 -23.96 3.79
N ALA A 70 16.53 -25.02 3.07
CA ALA A 70 16.73 -24.93 1.62
C ALA A 70 15.43 -24.45 0.96
N LEU A 71 15.51 -23.60 -0.08
CA LEU A 71 14.35 -23.02 -0.77
C LEU A 71 13.31 -24.07 -1.20
N ARG A 72 13.76 -25.27 -1.60
CA ARG A 72 12.90 -26.42 -1.96
C ARG A 72 12.00 -26.94 -0.83
N HIS A 73 12.32 -26.60 0.42
CA HIS A 73 11.57 -27.01 1.63
C HIS A 73 10.94 -25.82 2.35
N THR A 74 10.96 -24.65 1.72
CA THR A 74 10.39 -23.42 2.28
C THR A 74 9.00 -23.22 1.69
N SER A 75 8.02 -22.97 2.55
CA SER A 75 6.66 -22.64 2.09
C SER A 75 6.67 -21.33 1.31
N THR A 76 6.00 -21.33 0.18
CA THR A 76 5.84 -20.17 -0.70
C THR A 76 4.38 -19.80 -0.83
N THR A 77 4.11 -18.56 -1.15
CA THR A 77 2.77 -18.06 -1.44
C THR A 77 2.80 -17.15 -2.66
N GLU A 78 1.68 -17.04 -3.31
CA GLU A 78 1.47 -16.14 -4.42
C GLU A 78 1.18 -14.73 -3.90
N VAL A 79 1.81 -13.74 -4.51
CA VAL A 79 1.72 -12.32 -4.13
C VAL A 79 1.47 -11.49 -5.37
N VAL A 80 0.59 -10.51 -5.26
CA VAL A 80 0.37 -9.50 -6.31
C VAL A 80 1.19 -8.27 -5.98
N TRP A 81 2.09 -7.90 -6.89
CA TRP A 81 2.97 -6.75 -6.79
C TRP A 81 2.61 -5.64 -7.77
N THR A 82 2.58 -4.40 -7.32
CA THR A 82 2.37 -3.21 -8.15
C THR A 82 3.72 -2.63 -8.59
N VAL A 83 4.22 -3.10 -9.74
CA VAL A 83 5.50 -2.66 -10.31
C VAL A 83 5.39 -1.29 -11.00
N ASP A 84 4.19 -0.91 -11.42
CA ASP A 84 3.89 0.40 -12.01
C ASP A 84 2.54 0.92 -11.48
N ALA A 85 2.57 2.02 -10.74
CA ALA A 85 1.37 2.71 -10.24
C ALA A 85 0.86 3.80 -11.22
N GLY A 86 1.20 3.68 -12.50
CA GLY A 86 0.68 4.54 -13.55
C GLY A 86 1.10 6.00 -13.40
N LEU A 87 0.14 6.90 -13.27
CA LEU A 87 0.39 8.35 -13.20
C LEU A 87 1.23 8.76 -11.98
N GLU A 88 1.08 8.07 -10.86
CA GLU A 88 1.86 8.35 -9.65
C GLU A 88 3.36 8.11 -9.89
N ASP A 89 3.71 6.97 -10.45
CA ASP A 89 5.09 6.61 -10.77
C ASP A 89 5.69 7.54 -11.84
N ARG A 90 4.89 7.97 -12.82
CA ARG A 90 5.33 8.90 -13.86
C ARG A 90 5.65 10.29 -13.29
N ARG A 91 4.78 10.83 -12.43
CA ARG A 91 5.02 12.11 -11.74
C ARG A 91 6.28 12.05 -10.89
N LEU A 92 6.44 10.96 -10.14
CA LEU A 92 7.62 10.75 -9.32
C LEU A 92 8.90 10.69 -10.17
N MET A 93 8.86 9.98 -11.30
CA MET A 93 9.99 9.90 -12.22
C MET A 93 10.37 11.27 -12.81
N GLN A 94 9.38 12.08 -13.18
CA GLN A 94 9.60 13.43 -13.72
C GLN A 94 10.21 14.37 -12.67
N GLN A 95 9.72 14.32 -11.43
CA GLN A 95 10.16 15.23 -10.36
C GLN A 95 11.49 14.81 -9.73
N HIS A 96 11.73 13.51 -9.57
CA HIS A 96 12.82 12.99 -8.75
C HIS A 96 13.75 11.99 -9.48
N GLY A 97 13.42 11.67 -10.73
CA GLY A 97 14.24 10.81 -11.59
C GLY A 97 14.11 9.30 -11.30
N ARG A 98 14.82 8.50 -12.12
CA ARG A 98 14.69 7.03 -12.16
C ARG A 98 15.12 6.35 -10.85
N GLN A 99 16.12 6.88 -10.16
CA GLN A 99 16.59 6.27 -8.92
C GLN A 99 15.53 6.41 -7.81
N ALA A 100 14.95 7.59 -7.64
CA ALA A 100 13.91 7.84 -6.65
C ALA A 100 12.66 6.99 -6.92
N LEU A 101 12.24 6.89 -8.19
CA LEU A 101 11.15 6.00 -8.59
C LEU A 101 11.44 4.54 -8.20
N ARG A 102 12.64 4.02 -8.48
CA ARG A 102 13.01 2.65 -8.13
C ARG A 102 13.03 2.44 -6.62
N GLN A 103 13.52 3.40 -5.85
CA GLN A 103 13.50 3.35 -4.38
C GLN A 103 12.08 3.29 -3.82
N VAL A 104 11.15 4.06 -4.34
CA VAL A 104 9.73 4.01 -3.95
C VAL A 104 9.08 2.68 -4.36
N ARG A 105 9.40 2.17 -5.54
CA ARG A 105 8.94 0.85 -5.98
C ARG A 105 9.46 -0.27 -5.06
N ILE A 106 10.74 -0.24 -4.67
CA ILE A 106 11.32 -1.21 -3.71
C ILE A 106 10.52 -1.21 -2.40
N GLN A 107 10.24 -0.04 -1.83
CA GLN A 107 9.46 0.07 -0.60
C GLN A 107 8.05 -0.49 -0.78
N ARG A 108 7.35 -0.10 -1.85
CA ARG A 108 6.00 -0.58 -2.18
C ARG A 108 5.94 -2.11 -2.30
N LEU A 109 6.84 -2.72 -3.07
CA LEU A 109 6.86 -4.16 -3.30
C LEU A 109 7.15 -4.94 -2.02
N LEU A 110 8.04 -4.45 -1.17
CA LEU A 110 8.34 -5.06 0.12
C LEU A 110 7.13 -5.01 1.07
N ASP A 111 6.39 -3.91 1.06
CA ASP A 111 5.19 -3.80 1.89
C ASP A 111 4.04 -4.64 1.37
N GLU A 112 3.81 -4.64 0.06
CA GLU A 112 2.80 -5.50 -0.56
C GLU A 112 3.09 -6.99 -0.31
N ALA A 113 4.37 -7.40 -0.32
CA ALA A 113 4.75 -8.76 0.05
C ALA A 113 4.40 -9.05 1.52
N LEU A 114 4.76 -8.15 2.43
CA LEU A 114 4.51 -8.35 3.86
C LEU A 114 3.00 -8.35 4.18
N GLU A 115 2.22 -7.47 3.55
CA GLU A 115 0.76 -7.43 3.68
C GLU A 115 0.08 -8.74 3.26
N GLN A 116 0.63 -9.40 2.25
CA GLN A 116 0.14 -10.68 1.75
C GLN A 116 0.80 -11.88 2.43
N GLY A 117 1.48 -11.67 3.57
CA GLY A 117 2.07 -12.73 4.39
C GLY A 117 3.35 -13.35 3.81
N ALA A 118 4.04 -12.64 2.93
CA ALA A 118 5.26 -13.08 2.29
C ALA A 118 6.45 -12.16 2.57
N VAL A 119 7.64 -12.63 2.24
CA VAL A 119 8.89 -11.87 2.33
C VAL A 119 9.66 -11.97 1.02
N ALA A 120 10.15 -10.84 0.54
CA ALA A 120 10.93 -10.75 -0.68
C ALA A 120 12.43 -10.65 -0.40
N SER A 121 13.21 -11.25 -1.27
CA SER A 121 14.66 -11.09 -1.33
C SER A 121 15.06 -9.94 -2.26
N GLN A 122 16.32 -9.54 -2.23
CA GLN A 122 16.85 -8.54 -3.16
C GLN A 122 16.90 -9.06 -4.60
N GLU A 123 17.00 -10.36 -4.78
CA GLU A 123 16.96 -11.04 -6.05
C GLU A 123 15.55 -10.97 -6.67
N ASP A 124 14.50 -11.19 -5.87
CA ASP A 124 13.10 -11.05 -6.30
C ASP A 124 12.80 -9.63 -6.78
N LEU A 125 13.26 -8.63 -6.02
CA LEU A 125 13.13 -7.21 -6.40
C LEU A 125 13.88 -6.88 -7.69
N ALA A 126 15.09 -7.43 -7.86
CA ALA A 126 15.90 -7.22 -9.05
C ALA A 126 15.21 -7.79 -10.30
N GLN A 127 14.62 -8.97 -10.17
CA GLN A 127 13.85 -9.62 -11.23
C GLN A 127 12.59 -8.82 -11.59
N ALA A 128 11.79 -8.42 -10.59
CA ALA A 128 10.55 -7.69 -10.82
C ALA A 128 10.77 -6.30 -11.42
N LEU A 129 11.85 -5.62 -11.04
CA LEU A 129 12.17 -4.27 -11.51
C LEU A 129 13.10 -4.25 -12.73
N HIS A 130 13.48 -5.43 -13.27
CA HIS A 130 14.36 -5.60 -14.42
C HIS A 130 15.70 -4.86 -14.28
N VAL A 131 16.31 -4.95 -13.09
CA VAL A 131 17.62 -4.34 -12.80
C VAL A 131 18.56 -5.36 -12.17
N SER A 132 19.87 -5.06 -12.11
CA SER A 132 20.83 -5.93 -11.46
C SER A 132 20.62 -5.95 -9.93
N VAL A 133 20.91 -7.09 -9.28
CA VAL A 133 20.92 -7.21 -7.81
C VAL A 133 21.87 -6.17 -7.18
N ARG A 134 22.99 -5.83 -7.84
CA ARG A 134 23.89 -4.78 -7.40
C ARG A 134 23.20 -3.41 -7.32
N THR A 135 22.30 -3.10 -8.28
CA THR A 135 21.51 -1.86 -8.27
C THR A 135 20.56 -1.86 -7.08
N ILE A 136 19.85 -2.96 -6.84
CA ILE A 136 18.96 -3.10 -5.67
C ILE A 136 19.72 -2.94 -4.36
N LYS A 137 20.88 -3.62 -4.22
CA LYS A 137 21.73 -3.49 -3.02
C LYS A 137 22.13 -2.04 -2.74
N ARG A 138 22.54 -1.30 -3.77
CA ARG A 138 22.90 0.12 -3.64
C ARG A 138 21.71 0.98 -3.24
N ASP A 139 20.54 0.75 -3.83
CA ASP A 139 19.34 1.52 -3.50
C ASP A 139 18.81 1.18 -2.10
N CYS A 140 18.86 -0.09 -1.70
CA CYS A 140 18.55 -0.50 -0.33
C CYS A 140 19.50 0.16 0.69
N ALA A 141 20.80 0.18 0.42
CA ALA A 141 21.78 0.85 1.28
C ALA A 141 21.51 2.36 1.39
N ALA A 142 21.13 3.02 0.28
CA ALA A 142 20.78 4.44 0.29
C ALA A 142 19.50 4.73 1.08
N LEU A 143 18.50 3.84 1.05
CA LEU A 143 17.28 3.94 1.85
C LEU A 143 17.57 3.70 3.34
N GLN A 144 18.38 2.71 3.66
CA GLN A 144 18.81 2.43 5.04
C GLN A 144 19.62 3.58 5.64
N ALA A 145 20.48 4.25 4.85
CA ALA A 145 21.18 5.46 5.29
C ALA A 145 20.22 6.61 5.63
N GLN A 146 19.02 6.63 5.07
CA GLN A 146 17.94 7.56 5.41
C GLN A 146 17.08 7.04 6.58
N GLN A 147 17.53 6.01 7.29
CA GLN A 147 16.81 5.34 8.38
C GLN A 147 15.46 4.72 7.96
N ILE A 148 15.30 4.41 6.68
CA ILE A 148 14.14 3.71 6.16
C ILE A 148 14.38 2.21 6.33
N TYR A 149 13.53 1.57 7.13
CA TYR A 149 13.58 0.13 7.28
C TYR A 149 12.98 -0.58 6.06
N LEU A 150 13.71 -1.58 5.57
CA LEU A 150 13.27 -2.39 4.44
C LEU A 150 13.03 -3.84 4.92
N PRO A 151 11.78 -4.34 4.92
CA PRO A 151 11.45 -5.69 5.36
C PRO A 151 11.83 -6.75 4.30
N THR A 152 13.10 -6.76 3.90
CA THR A 152 13.63 -7.83 3.05
C THR A 152 13.76 -9.12 3.85
N ARG A 153 13.77 -10.27 3.16
CA ARG A 153 13.99 -11.58 3.79
C ARG A 153 15.24 -11.58 4.68
N GLY A 154 16.33 -10.96 4.26
CA GLY A 154 17.56 -10.87 5.05
C GLY A 154 17.41 -10.01 6.31
N ASN A 155 16.68 -8.91 6.26
CA ASN A 155 16.51 -7.99 7.38
C ASN A 155 15.47 -8.47 8.41
N LEU A 156 14.39 -9.10 7.96
CA LEU A 156 13.37 -9.70 8.84
C LEU A 156 13.93 -10.88 9.62
N GLN A 157 14.96 -11.49 9.09
CA GLN A 157 15.62 -12.67 9.66
C GLN A 157 16.90 -12.31 10.43
N GLY A 158 17.35 -11.05 10.34
CA GLY A 158 18.45 -10.52 11.14
C GLY A 158 17.99 -9.99 12.49
N ILE A 159 18.92 -9.86 13.42
CA ILE A 159 18.70 -9.37 14.78
C ILE A 159 18.18 -7.92 14.73
N GLY A 160 16.92 -7.71 15.10
CA GLY A 160 16.28 -6.40 15.23
C GLY A 160 15.09 -6.21 14.29
N ARG A 161 13.88 -6.25 14.87
CA ARG A 161 12.65 -5.87 14.16
C ARG A 161 12.65 -4.35 13.97
N GLY A 162 13.09 -3.86 12.82
CA GLY A 162 12.79 -2.49 12.41
C GLY A 162 11.31 -2.37 12.01
N GLN A 163 10.75 -1.18 12.19
CA GLN A 163 9.39 -0.87 11.72
C GLN A 163 9.37 -0.73 10.21
N THR A 164 8.31 -1.21 9.54
CA THR A 164 8.08 -0.93 8.12
C THR A 164 7.96 0.58 7.89
N HIS A 165 8.17 1.04 6.66
CA HIS A 165 8.01 2.47 6.37
C HIS A 165 6.58 2.95 6.61
N LYS A 166 5.55 2.09 6.46
CA LYS A 166 4.16 2.42 6.82
C LYS A 166 4.02 2.69 8.32
N ALA A 167 4.61 1.82 9.15
CA ALA A 167 4.65 2.02 10.58
C ALA A 167 5.42 3.28 10.98
N GLN A 168 6.53 3.59 10.28
CA GLN A 168 7.28 4.84 10.49
C GLN A 168 6.45 6.08 10.10
N ILE A 169 5.77 6.07 8.96
CA ILE A 169 4.89 7.16 8.52
C ILE A 169 3.80 7.42 9.56
N VAL A 170 3.15 6.36 10.02
CA VAL A 170 2.12 6.45 11.07
C VAL A 170 2.70 6.98 12.38
N GLY A 171 3.89 6.53 12.78
CA GLY A 171 4.59 7.03 13.95
C GLY A 171 4.93 8.53 13.84
N HIS A 172 5.36 9.00 12.67
CA HIS A 172 5.56 10.44 12.43
C HIS A 172 4.25 11.23 12.47
N TRP A 173 3.18 10.66 11.89
CA TRP A 173 1.85 11.27 11.97
C TRP A 173 1.38 11.39 13.41
N LEU A 174 1.49 10.35 14.24
CA LEU A 174 1.13 10.40 15.65
C LEU A 174 1.89 11.50 16.40
N ARG A 175 3.17 11.69 16.10
CA ARG A 175 4.01 12.76 16.69
C ARG A 175 3.72 14.16 16.18
N GLY A 176 2.69 14.36 15.37
CA GLY A 176 2.25 15.68 14.96
C GLY A 176 2.57 16.07 13.51
N ALA A 177 3.29 15.24 12.75
CA ALA A 177 3.58 15.55 11.35
C ALA A 177 2.29 15.71 10.53
N THR A 178 2.24 16.74 9.68
CA THR A 178 1.12 16.95 8.75
C THR A 178 1.25 16.04 7.53
N TYR A 179 0.15 15.82 6.82
CA TYR A 179 0.16 15.02 5.59
C TYR A 179 1.12 15.59 4.53
N ASP A 180 1.18 16.93 4.40
CA ASP A 180 2.11 17.58 3.46
C ASP A 180 3.58 17.40 3.85
N GLN A 181 3.89 17.48 5.16
CA GLN A 181 5.22 17.19 5.65
C GLN A 181 5.61 15.73 5.37
N LEU A 182 4.71 14.78 5.63
CA LEU A 182 4.93 13.37 5.35
C LEU A 182 5.14 13.11 3.85
N THR A 183 4.35 13.74 2.98
CA THR A 183 4.52 13.63 1.52
C THR A 183 5.91 14.07 1.09
N ARG A 184 6.40 15.20 1.62
CA ARG A 184 7.73 15.72 1.30
C ARG A 184 8.86 14.83 1.86
N GLN A 185 8.71 14.35 3.09
CA GLN A 185 9.74 13.55 3.76
C GLN A 185 9.86 12.13 3.21
N THR A 186 8.71 11.51 2.90
CA THR A 186 8.66 10.08 2.56
C THR A 186 8.53 9.81 1.06
N ARG A 187 8.31 10.84 0.25
CA ARG A 187 8.05 10.74 -1.20
C ARG A 187 6.85 9.88 -1.57
N HIS A 188 5.94 9.65 -0.62
CA HIS A 188 4.66 8.99 -0.88
C HIS A 188 3.60 10.02 -1.27
N SER A 189 2.63 9.59 -2.08
CA SER A 189 1.49 10.44 -2.42
C SER A 189 0.61 10.69 -1.19
N LEU A 190 -0.10 11.81 -1.21
CA LEU A 190 -1.05 12.16 -0.16
C LEU A 190 -2.08 11.04 0.04
N SER A 191 -2.57 10.44 -1.05
CA SER A 191 -3.53 9.33 -1.01
C SER A 191 -2.96 8.07 -0.36
N ALA A 192 -1.70 7.74 -0.62
CA ALA A 192 -1.04 6.61 0.03
C ALA A 192 -0.89 6.83 1.54
N ILE A 193 -0.45 8.02 1.97
CA ILE A 193 -0.31 8.36 3.38
C ILE A 193 -1.67 8.33 4.09
N HIS A 194 -2.71 8.90 3.47
CA HIS A 194 -4.07 8.81 4.00
C HIS A 194 -4.53 7.37 4.22
N ARG A 195 -4.29 6.50 3.23
CA ARG A 195 -4.60 5.07 3.34
C ARG A 195 -3.88 4.40 4.50
N TYR A 196 -2.58 4.67 4.69
CA TYR A 196 -1.80 4.09 5.79
C TYR A 196 -2.34 4.52 7.16
N VAL A 197 -2.60 5.82 7.33
CA VAL A 197 -3.17 6.34 8.57
C VAL A 197 -4.58 5.78 8.82
N GLN A 198 -5.45 5.73 7.81
CA GLN A 198 -6.78 5.15 7.94
C GLN A 198 -6.75 3.67 8.31
N THR A 199 -5.87 2.89 7.67
CA THR A 199 -5.71 1.47 8.00
C THR A 199 -5.24 1.30 9.44
N PHE A 200 -4.25 2.08 9.87
CA PHE A 200 -3.78 2.08 11.27
C PHE A 200 -4.92 2.40 12.25
N VAL A 201 -5.69 3.45 12.01
CA VAL A 201 -6.79 3.86 12.89
C VAL A 201 -7.84 2.75 13.00
N ARG A 202 -8.18 2.09 11.88
CA ARG A 202 -9.10 0.95 11.89
C ARG A 202 -8.54 -0.26 12.63
N VAL A 203 -7.24 -0.54 12.53
CA VAL A 203 -6.59 -1.60 13.30
C VAL A 203 -6.74 -1.33 14.79
N VAL A 204 -6.44 -0.11 15.24
CA VAL A 204 -6.57 0.27 16.66
C VAL A 204 -8.03 0.22 17.11
N GLU A 205 -8.96 0.69 16.30
CA GLU A 205 -10.40 0.65 16.62
C GLU A 205 -10.90 -0.79 16.83
N LEU A 206 -10.59 -1.71 15.93
CA LEU A 206 -11.01 -3.11 16.05
C LEU A 206 -10.33 -3.77 17.25
N HIS A 207 -9.05 -3.50 17.47
CA HIS A 207 -8.34 -4.00 18.63
C HIS A 207 -8.97 -3.51 19.95
N GLN A 208 -9.33 -2.23 20.08
CA GLN A 208 -10.02 -1.67 21.23
C GLN A 208 -11.42 -2.26 21.45
N ARG A 209 -12.07 -2.71 20.38
CA ARG A 209 -13.35 -3.44 20.44
C ARG A 209 -13.19 -4.91 20.82
N GLY A 210 -11.98 -5.40 21.08
CA GLY A 210 -11.70 -6.76 21.53
C GLY A 210 -11.56 -7.81 20.42
N PHE A 211 -11.39 -7.38 19.15
CA PHE A 211 -11.07 -8.30 18.07
C PHE A 211 -9.64 -8.82 18.24
N SER A 212 -9.44 -10.12 18.01
CA SER A 212 -8.09 -10.70 17.96
C SER A 212 -7.33 -10.21 16.72
N ASP A 213 -5.99 -10.22 16.79
CA ASP A 213 -5.13 -9.76 15.69
C ASP A 213 -5.43 -10.49 14.37
N HIS A 214 -5.76 -11.79 14.42
CA HIS A 214 -6.20 -12.57 13.27
C HIS A 214 -7.54 -12.08 12.70
N GLN A 215 -8.49 -11.75 13.56
CA GLN A 215 -9.77 -11.20 13.12
C GLN A 215 -9.60 -9.81 12.50
N VAL A 216 -8.75 -8.97 13.08
CA VAL A 216 -8.40 -7.66 12.54
C VAL A 216 -7.78 -7.81 11.14
N ALA A 217 -6.82 -8.72 10.98
CA ALA A 217 -6.19 -9.01 9.70
C ALA A 217 -7.21 -9.43 8.64
N LEU A 218 -8.14 -10.32 9.00
CA LEU A 218 -9.19 -10.83 8.12
C LEU A 218 -10.19 -9.72 7.72
N VAL A 219 -10.67 -8.93 8.69
CA VAL A 219 -11.67 -7.88 8.45
C VAL A 219 -11.12 -6.75 7.57
N LEU A 220 -9.84 -6.39 7.77
CA LEU A 220 -9.20 -5.32 7.02
C LEU A 220 -8.49 -5.80 5.75
N GLU A 221 -8.48 -7.11 5.48
CA GLU A 221 -7.80 -7.72 4.33
C GLU A 221 -6.30 -7.35 4.28
N ILE A 222 -5.63 -7.34 5.44
CA ILE A 222 -4.20 -7.03 5.58
C ILE A 222 -3.45 -8.18 6.26
N GLY A 223 -2.13 -8.26 6.01
CA GLY A 223 -1.31 -9.30 6.64
C GLY A 223 -1.20 -9.12 8.15
N LEU A 224 -1.20 -10.24 8.88
CA LEU A 224 -1.06 -10.27 10.34
C LEU A 224 0.21 -9.53 10.83
N ALA A 225 1.30 -9.61 10.06
CA ALA A 225 2.54 -8.92 10.36
C ALA A 225 2.36 -7.39 10.43
N LEU A 226 1.57 -6.81 9.52
CA LEU A 226 1.26 -5.38 9.52
C LEU A 226 0.37 -5.00 10.70
N VAL A 227 -0.59 -5.85 11.08
CA VAL A 227 -1.42 -5.66 12.29
C VAL A 227 -0.53 -5.56 13.52
N HIS A 228 0.40 -6.51 13.70
CA HIS A 228 1.35 -6.50 14.82
C HIS A 228 2.22 -5.24 14.84
N GLU A 229 2.69 -4.79 13.69
CA GLU A 229 3.49 -3.56 13.62
C GLU A 229 2.68 -2.32 13.99
N TYR A 230 1.46 -2.20 13.49
CA TYR A 230 0.58 -1.09 13.84
C TYR A 230 0.22 -1.07 15.33
N LEU A 231 -0.05 -2.23 15.92
CA LEU A 231 -0.28 -2.34 17.37
C LEU A 231 0.98 -2.01 18.18
N ALA A 232 2.16 -2.38 17.69
CA ALA A 232 3.43 -1.98 18.32
C ALA A 232 3.63 -0.45 18.26
N VAL A 233 3.30 0.19 17.12
CA VAL A 233 3.31 1.66 17.00
C VAL A 233 2.32 2.29 18.00
N TYR A 234 1.11 1.75 18.10
CA TYR A 234 0.10 2.23 19.05
C TYR A 234 0.57 2.13 20.50
N ALA A 235 1.15 1.01 20.88
CA ALA A 235 1.69 0.79 22.24
C ALA A 235 2.87 1.73 22.54
N HIS A 236 3.75 1.98 21.56
CA HIS A 236 4.93 2.82 21.74
C HIS A 236 4.61 4.32 21.83
N HIS A 237 3.53 4.78 21.16
CA HIS A 237 3.12 6.19 21.11
C HIS A 237 1.92 6.46 22.03
N ALA A 238 2.12 6.25 23.34
CA ALA A 238 1.07 6.39 24.36
C ALA A 238 0.97 7.80 24.98
N SER A 239 1.68 8.82 24.44
CA SER A 239 1.62 10.20 24.97
C SER A 239 0.20 10.80 24.84
N PRO A 240 -0.18 11.75 25.70
CA PRO A 240 -1.50 12.40 25.64
C PRO A 240 -1.81 12.96 24.25
N ASP A 241 -0.86 13.69 23.63
CA ASP A 241 -1.01 14.32 22.32
C ASP A 241 -1.25 13.28 21.21
N CYS A 242 -0.55 12.14 21.26
CA CYS A 242 -0.75 11.04 20.30
C CYS A 242 -2.13 10.41 20.47
N ARG A 243 -2.62 10.26 21.70
CA ARG A 243 -3.97 9.73 21.97
C ARG A 243 -5.07 10.67 21.54
N GLU A 244 -4.92 11.97 21.78
CA GLU A 244 -5.86 12.98 21.34
C GLU A 244 -5.97 13.01 19.82
N ARG A 245 -4.84 13.00 19.12
CA ARG A 245 -4.80 12.96 17.66
C ARG A 245 -5.47 11.70 17.09
N LEU A 246 -5.23 10.56 17.70
CA LEU A 246 -5.87 9.30 17.33
C LEU A 246 -7.39 9.35 17.59
N ALA A 247 -7.82 9.85 18.73
CA ALA A 247 -9.23 9.98 19.10
C ALA A 247 -9.97 10.90 18.11
N ALA A 248 -9.38 12.06 17.75
CA ALA A 248 -9.95 12.96 16.76
C ALA A 248 -10.11 12.29 15.38
N GLN A 249 -9.20 11.40 15.00
CA GLN A 249 -9.31 10.67 13.74
C GLN A 249 -10.36 9.54 13.79
N LEU A 250 -10.47 8.85 14.92
CA LEU A 250 -11.52 7.84 15.16
C LEU A 250 -12.91 8.47 15.09
N GLU A 251 -13.09 9.63 15.69
CA GLU A 251 -14.35 10.37 15.63
C GLU A 251 -14.73 10.77 14.21
N ARG A 252 -13.78 11.26 13.42
CA ARG A 252 -14.00 11.58 11.99
C ARG A 252 -14.43 10.35 11.19
N LEU A 253 -13.85 9.18 11.44
CA LEU A 253 -14.23 7.93 10.77
C LEU A 253 -15.65 7.48 11.18
N SER A 254 -16.01 7.63 12.46
CA SER A 254 -17.36 7.30 12.93
C SER A 254 -18.44 8.21 12.33
N GLN A 255 -18.13 9.51 12.15
CA GLN A 255 -19.04 10.48 11.52
C GLN A 255 -19.16 10.27 10.00
N ALA A 256 -18.11 9.78 9.34
CA ALA A 256 -18.11 9.50 7.91
C ALA A 256 -18.86 8.21 7.52
N SER A 257 -19.21 7.35 8.47
CA SER A 257 -20.09 6.19 8.23
C SER A 257 -21.52 6.69 7.95
N PRO A 258 -22.13 6.38 6.79
CA PRO A 258 -23.48 6.83 6.50
C PRO A 258 -24.41 6.25 7.58
N SER A 259 -25.03 7.13 8.35
CA SER A 259 -26.13 6.84 9.26
C SER A 259 -27.12 5.95 8.52
N ALA A 260 -27.34 4.72 9.00
CA ALA A 260 -28.41 3.87 8.52
C ALA A 260 -29.70 4.72 8.48
N LYS A 261 -30.22 4.94 7.29
CA LYS A 261 -31.51 5.59 7.12
C LYS A 261 -32.52 4.82 7.99
N ARG A 262 -32.91 5.41 9.11
CA ARG A 262 -34.05 4.95 9.91
C ARG A 262 -35.22 4.87 8.94
N GLY A 263 -35.71 3.64 8.71
CA GLY A 263 -36.98 3.44 8.05
C GLY A 263 -38.02 4.28 8.77
N ARG A 264 -38.75 5.05 8.01
CA ARG A 264 -40.03 5.60 8.46
C ARG A 264 -41.07 4.49 8.33
N PRO A 265 -42.00 4.44 9.30
CA PRO A 265 -43.08 3.50 9.32
C PRO A 265 -44.02 3.66 8.14
#